data_da3dbcf42f32a20ea76a228b40298df4
#
_entry.id   da3dbcf42f32a20ea76a228b40298df4
#
_cell.length_a   1.000
_cell.length_b   1.000
_cell.length_c   1.000
_cell.angle_alpha   90.00
_cell.angle_beta   90.00
_cell.angle_gamma   90.00
#
_symmetry.space_group_name_H-M   'P 1'
#
loop_
_entity.id
_entity.type
_entity.pdbx_description
1 polymer ?
#
loop_
_entity_poly.entity_id
_entity_poly.type
_entity_poly.pdbx_seq_one_letter_code
_entity_poly.pdbx_strand_id
1 'polypeptide(L)'
;MARNQGDLSLVITRRMEYRGIGGLRVSALSFGTATFGGADEFFGAWGSTGVEEARRLIDICLDAGVTLFDTADIYSTGRSEEVLGEALRGRRERVLVATKAGFRMAPGPNDLGTSRFHLIEACDASLRRLGVDHIDLYQLHGFDAQTPVEETLAALDTLVRSGKVRYIGCSNYSGWHLMKSLSVSERYGWARFVANQAYYSLIGRDFEWELMPLGIDQRVATIVWSPLGWGRLTGKIRRDRPRPETSRLPATSDAGPPVADEYVYRVVDALDEVSQETGKSVPQIALNWLTTRPTIASVIVGARNEEQLRQNLGAVGWTLTSEQIAKLDAASDVAPAYPSWHQRSYERNPRPV
;
A
#
# COMPACT_ATOMS: atom_id res chain seq x y z
N MET A 1 -13.66 -44.42 35.24
CA MET A 1 -14.22 -43.28 34.46
C MET A 1 -13.11 -42.29 34.20
N ALA A 2 -12.41 -42.44 33.09
CA ALA A 2 -11.33 -41.54 32.66
C ALA A 2 -11.95 -40.41 31.84
N ARG A 3 -11.83 -39.18 32.29
CA ARG A 3 -12.21 -37.97 31.54
C ARG A 3 -11.13 -37.68 30.49
N ASN A 4 -11.55 -37.76 29.27
CA ASN A 4 -10.83 -37.38 28.09
C ASN A 4 -10.46 -35.89 28.21
N GLN A 5 -9.19 -35.56 28.42
CA GLN A 5 -8.64 -34.21 28.25
C GLN A 5 -8.46 -34.02 26.75
N GLY A 6 -9.38 -33.29 26.14
CA GLY A 6 -9.26 -32.85 24.76
C GLY A 6 -7.98 -32.08 24.54
N ASP A 7 -7.27 -32.55 23.56
CA ASP A 7 -6.08 -31.95 22.96
C ASP A 7 -6.43 -30.55 22.44
N LEU A 8 -6.11 -29.53 23.22
CA LEU A 8 -6.06 -28.15 22.79
C LEU A 8 -4.77 -28.00 21.96
N SER A 9 -4.85 -28.50 20.71
CA SER A 9 -3.82 -28.18 19.72
C SER A 9 -3.68 -26.66 19.67
N LEU A 10 -2.54 -26.17 20.13
CA LEU A 10 -2.08 -24.83 19.96
C LEU A 10 -2.18 -24.47 18.45
N VAL A 11 -3.25 -23.82 18.07
CA VAL A 11 -3.30 -23.07 16.83
C VAL A 11 -2.22 -21.98 17.00
N ILE A 12 -1.04 -22.24 16.46
CA ILE A 12 0.01 -21.24 16.34
C ILE A 12 -0.61 -20.13 15.48
N THR A 13 -1.21 -19.14 16.12
CA THR A 13 -1.65 -17.91 15.47
C THR A 13 -0.42 -17.32 14.82
N ARG A 14 -0.33 -17.38 13.50
CA ARG A 14 0.72 -16.78 12.68
C ARG A 14 0.82 -15.32 13.12
N ARG A 15 1.90 -14.98 13.79
CA ARG A 15 2.02 -13.69 14.47
C ARG A 15 2.29 -12.61 13.44
N MET A 16 1.36 -11.65 13.28
CA MET A 16 1.57 -10.47 12.49
C MET A 16 2.79 -9.69 13.02
N GLU A 17 3.71 -9.34 12.13
CA GLU A 17 4.83 -8.46 12.45
C GLU A 17 4.39 -7.00 12.43
N TYR A 18 5.01 -6.18 13.29
CA TYR A 18 4.76 -4.74 13.35
C TYR A 18 6.04 -3.96 13.10
N ARG A 19 5.95 -2.97 12.22
CA ARG A 19 7.07 -2.16 11.73
C ARG A 19 6.83 -0.68 11.98
N GLY A 20 7.91 0.11 11.96
CA GLY A 20 7.85 1.54 12.27
C GLY A 20 7.50 2.40 11.06
N ILE A 21 6.60 3.38 11.26
CA ILE A 21 6.38 4.53 10.39
C ILE A 21 6.50 5.76 11.27
N GLY A 22 7.66 6.43 11.28
CA GLY A 22 7.94 7.43 12.31
C GLY A 22 7.81 6.81 13.71
N GLY A 23 6.95 7.37 14.56
CA GLY A 23 6.63 6.83 15.88
C GLY A 23 5.50 5.79 15.89
N LEU A 24 4.79 5.59 14.76
CA LEU A 24 3.73 4.59 14.68
C LEU A 24 4.28 3.17 14.52
N ARG A 25 3.53 2.19 15.04
CA ARG A 25 3.74 0.76 14.78
C ARG A 25 2.59 0.24 13.93
N VAL A 26 2.88 -0.17 12.70
CA VAL A 26 1.89 -0.69 11.75
C VAL A 26 2.11 -2.17 11.48
N SER A 27 1.05 -2.90 11.16
CA SER A 27 1.15 -4.30 10.74
C SER A 27 1.87 -4.42 9.38
N ALA A 28 2.64 -5.48 9.19
CA ALA A 28 3.38 -5.75 7.94
C ALA A 28 2.46 -5.88 6.72
N LEU A 29 1.21 -6.25 6.92
CA LEU A 29 0.14 -6.13 5.93
C LEU A 29 -0.87 -5.09 6.41
N SER A 30 -1.39 -4.29 5.48
CA SER A 30 -2.49 -3.34 5.69
C SER A 30 -3.64 -3.63 4.74
N PHE A 31 -4.83 -3.19 5.09
CA PHE A 31 -6.01 -3.43 4.29
C PHE A 31 -6.39 -2.18 3.48
N GLY A 32 -6.44 -2.33 2.14
CA GLY A 32 -6.82 -1.27 1.22
C GLY A 32 -8.30 -1.34 0.87
N THR A 33 -8.99 -0.21 0.93
CA THR A 33 -10.43 -0.11 0.76
C THR A 33 -10.88 0.43 -0.61
N ALA A 34 -10.02 0.41 -1.62
CA ALA A 34 -10.39 0.83 -2.98
C ALA A 34 -11.53 -0.01 -3.60
N THR A 35 -11.84 -1.17 -3.00
CA THR A 35 -12.98 -2.03 -3.38
C THR A 35 -14.30 -1.61 -2.72
N PHE A 36 -14.28 -0.64 -1.79
CA PHE A 36 -15.46 -0.23 -1.04
C PHE A 36 -16.28 0.81 -1.83
N GLY A 37 -17.60 0.64 -1.81
CA GLY A 37 -18.55 1.59 -2.40
C GLY A 37 -18.93 1.25 -3.84
N GLY A 38 -17.98 1.28 -4.81
CA GLY A 38 -18.24 0.97 -6.23
C GLY A 38 -19.26 1.91 -6.88
N ALA A 39 -19.22 3.21 -6.57
CA ALA A 39 -20.24 4.18 -6.98
C ALA A 39 -20.14 4.60 -8.45
N ASP A 40 -19.04 4.35 -9.13
CA ASP A 40 -18.79 4.70 -10.52
C ASP A 40 -18.21 3.52 -11.31
N GLU A 41 -18.12 3.64 -12.64
CA GLU A 41 -17.65 2.58 -13.52
C GLU A 41 -16.20 2.18 -13.23
N PHE A 42 -15.32 3.14 -12.96
CA PHE A 42 -13.92 2.88 -12.70
C PHE A 42 -13.72 2.12 -11.37
N PHE A 43 -14.26 2.65 -10.26
CA PHE A 43 -14.14 1.98 -8.96
C PHE A 43 -15.03 0.74 -8.86
N GLY A 44 -16.17 0.69 -9.56
CA GLY A 44 -17.01 -0.50 -9.68
C GLY A 44 -16.28 -1.72 -10.24
N ALA A 45 -15.31 -1.51 -11.15
CA ALA A 45 -14.43 -2.57 -11.65
C ALA A 45 -13.51 -3.17 -10.57
N TRP A 46 -13.25 -2.42 -9.48
CA TRP A 46 -12.45 -2.90 -8.35
C TRP A 46 -13.30 -3.68 -7.34
N GLY A 47 -14.53 -3.25 -7.10
CA GLY A 47 -15.47 -3.89 -6.19
C GLY A 47 -16.62 -2.96 -5.80
N SER A 48 -17.60 -3.53 -5.13
CA SER A 48 -18.79 -2.81 -4.64
C SER A 48 -19.11 -3.20 -3.18
N THR A 49 -18.06 -3.42 -2.39
CA THR A 49 -18.20 -3.85 -1.00
C THR A 49 -18.99 -2.84 -0.19
N GLY A 50 -20.13 -3.26 0.35
CA GLY A 50 -20.97 -2.48 1.26
C GLY A 50 -20.56 -2.63 2.72
N VAL A 51 -21.27 -1.90 3.62
CA VAL A 51 -20.90 -1.82 5.05
C VAL A 51 -20.85 -3.18 5.74
N GLU A 52 -21.85 -4.04 5.53
CA GLU A 52 -21.91 -5.33 6.23
C GLU A 52 -20.78 -6.29 5.80
N GLU A 53 -20.43 -6.30 4.52
CA GLU A 53 -19.30 -7.05 4.04
C GLU A 53 -17.98 -6.44 4.54
N ALA A 54 -17.86 -5.12 4.51
CA ALA A 54 -16.70 -4.40 5.05
C ALA A 54 -16.46 -4.74 6.53
N ARG A 55 -17.52 -4.83 7.36
CA ARG A 55 -17.43 -5.25 8.76
C ARG A 55 -16.84 -6.64 8.90
N ARG A 56 -17.30 -7.62 8.10
CA ARG A 56 -16.72 -8.97 8.12
C ARG A 56 -15.27 -9.01 7.71
N LEU A 57 -14.89 -8.27 6.65
CA LEU A 57 -13.49 -8.18 6.21
C LEU A 57 -12.61 -7.51 7.28
N ILE A 58 -13.11 -6.47 7.94
CA ILE A 58 -12.40 -5.80 9.04
C ILE A 58 -12.22 -6.74 10.24
N ASP A 59 -13.23 -7.53 10.61
CA ASP A 59 -13.11 -8.51 11.69
C ASP A 59 -12.01 -9.53 11.40
N ILE A 60 -11.97 -10.06 10.17
CA ILE A 60 -10.90 -10.98 9.73
C ILE A 60 -9.53 -10.30 9.81
N CYS A 61 -9.42 -9.03 9.42
CA CYS A 61 -8.19 -8.26 9.52
C CYS A 61 -7.74 -8.11 10.97
N LEU A 62 -8.64 -7.70 11.87
CA LEU A 62 -8.35 -7.50 13.29
C LEU A 62 -7.93 -8.80 13.98
N ASP A 63 -8.59 -9.92 13.66
CA ASP A 63 -8.27 -11.24 14.19
C ASP A 63 -6.87 -11.72 13.70
N ALA A 64 -6.47 -11.30 12.50
CA ALA A 64 -5.14 -11.56 11.96
C ALA A 64 -4.06 -10.57 12.46
N GLY A 65 -4.43 -9.53 13.22
CA GLY A 65 -3.50 -8.51 13.73
C GLY A 65 -3.21 -7.36 12.76
N VAL A 66 -4.00 -7.18 11.71
CA VAL A 66 -3.91 -6.00 10.83
C VAL A 66 -4.40 -4.78 11.60
N THR A 67 -3.58 -3.71 11.59
CA THR A 67 -3.90 -2.48 12.31
C THR A 67 -4.08 -1.27 11.41
N LEU A 68 -3.54 -1.28 10.19
CA LEU A 68 -3.60 -0.15 9.25
C LEU A 68 -4.64 -0.40 8.16
N PHE A 69 -5.60 0.53 8.04
CA PHE A 69 -6.61 0.57 6.98
C PHE A 69 -6.38 1.79 6.11
N ASP A 70 -6.18 1.56 4.81
CA ASP A 70 -5.83 2.59 3.82
C ASP A 70 -7.01 2.86 2.89
N THR A 71 -7.41 4.12 2.81
CA THR A 71 -8.45 4.64 1.91
C THR A 71 -7.96 5.89 1.18
N ALA A 72 -8.84 6.59 0.47
CA ALA A 72 -8.63 7.91 -0.11
C ALA A 72 -9.97 8.61 -0.35
N ASP A 73 -9.95 9.95 -0.39
CA ASP A 73 -11.12 10.77 -0.70
C ASP A 73 -11.72 10.45 -2.08
N ILE A 74 -10.85 10.22 -3.07
CA ILE A 74 -11.27 9.92 -4.45
C ILE A 74 -11.90 8.52 -4.59
N TYR A 75 -11.66 7.56 -3.68
CA TYR A 75 -12.16 6.21 -3.84
C TYR A 75 -13.69 6.17 -3.78
N SER A 76 -14.31 5.80 -4.92
CA SER A 76 -15.76 5.86 -5.11
C SER A 76 -16.34 7.23 -4.73
N THR A 77 -15.61 8.30 -5.02
CA THR A 77 -16.02 9.71 -4.76
C THR A 77 -16.40 9.95 -3.28
N GLY A 78 -15.56 9.43 -2.37
CA GLY A 78 -15.73 9.52 -0.91
C GLY A 78 -16.52 8.37 -0.29
N ARG A 79 -17.23 7.57 -1.08
CA ARG A 79 -18.04 6.46 -0.56
C ARG A 79 -17.20 5.40 0.17
N SER A 80 -15.97 5.18 -0.26
CA SER A 80 -15.05 4.26 0.43
C SER A 80 -14.77 4.69 1.87
N GLU A 81 -14.55 5.99 2.11
CA GLU A 81 -14.36 6.54 3.47
C GLU A 81 -15.65 6.40 4.32
N GLU A 82 -16.83 6.63 3.75
CA GLU A 82 -18.11 6.45 4.47
C GLU A 82 -18.31 4.98 4.88
N VAL A 83 -18.09 4.04 3.97
CA VAL A 83 -18.23 2.61 4.24
C VAL A 83 -17.21 2.18 5.31
N LEU A 84 -15.95 2.64 5.21
CA LEU A 84 -14.92 2.33 6.19
C LEU A 84 -15.29 2.90 7.58
N GLY A 85 -15.69 4.17 7.64
CA GLY A 85 -16.06 4.83 8.88
C GLY A 85 -17.23 4.12 9.58
N GLU A 86 -18.28 3.78 8.83
CA GLU A 86 -19.43 3.04 9.36
C GLU A 86 -19.04 1.63 9.85
N ALA A 87 -18.18 0.94 9.10
CA ALA A 87 -17.72 -0.39 9.47
C ALA A 87 -16.79 -0.39 10.69
N LEU A 88 -16.09 0.72 10.95
CA LEU A 88 -15.20 0.90 12.10
C LEU A 88 -15.89 1.38 13.37
N ARG A 89 -17.20 1.67 13.37
CA ARG A 89 -17.92 2.09 14.57
C ARG A 89 -17.73 1.10 15.72
N GLY A 90 -17.29 1.62 16.87
CA GLY A 90 -16.97 0.82 18.05
C GLY A 90 -15.63 0.07 18.00
N ARG A 91 -14.81 0.30 16.95
CA ARG A 91 -13.52 -0.36 16.75
C ARG A 91 -12.37 0.62 16.47
N ARG A 92 -12.64 1.91 16.40
CA ARG A 92 -11.70 2.97 15.98
C ARG A 92 -10.41 2.96 16.79
N GLU A 93 -10.48 2.69 18.08
CA GLU A 93 -9.32 2.65 18.99
C GLU A 93 -8.35 1.48 18.71
N ARG A 94 -8.78 0.48 17.96
CA ARG A 94 -7.99 -0.71 17.64
C ARG A 94 -7.24 -0.60 16.32
N VAL A 95 -7.45 0.48 15.56
CA VAL A 95 -6.99 0.63 14.18
C VAL A 95 -6.29 1.97 13.95
N LEU A 96 -5.48 2.01 12.92
CA LEU A 96 -4.93 3.21 12.33
C LEU A 96 -5.61 3.43 10.98
N VAL A 97 -6.06 4.64 10.73
CA VAL A 97 -6.70 5.02 9.48
C VAL A 97 -5.77 5.92 8.68
N ALA A 98 -5.45 5.48 7.47
CA ALA A 98 -4.76 6.29 6.48
C ALA A 98 -5.74 6.70 5.39
N THR A 99 -5.76 7.99 5.04
CA THR A 99 -6.49 8.48 3.86
C THR A 99 -5.63 9.45 3.06
N LYS A 100 -6.10 9.83 1.88
CA LYS A 100 -5.34 10.64 0.92
C LYS A 100 -6.22 11.72 0.33
N ALA A 101 -5.57 12.82 -0.11
CA ALA A 101 -6.20 13.87 -0.90
C ALA A 101 -5.26 14.40 -1.98
N GLY A 102 -5.80 15.15 -2.93
CA GLY A 102 -5.06 15.81 -3.99
C GLY A 102 -5.61 15.56 -5.39
N PHE A 103 -6.32 14.46 -5.62
CA PHE A 103 -7.03 14.25 -6.87
C PHE A 103 -8.34 15.06 -6.91
N ARG A 104 -8.89 15.19 -8.13
CA ARG A 104 -10.10 15.97 -8.35
C ARG A 104 -11.33 15.31 -7.74
N MET A 105 -11.99 16.02 -6.85
CA MET A 105 -13.21 15.56 -6.16
C MET A 105 -14.51 16.14 -6.77
N ALA A 106 -14.42 17.31 -7.40
CA ALA A 106 -15.55 18.00 -8.02
C ALA A 106 -15.06 18.89 -9.19
N PRO A 107 -15.96 19.45 -10.04
CA PRO A 107 -15.57 20.19 -11.25
C PRO A 107 -14.99 21.58 -10.98
N GLY A 108 -15.02 22.11 -9.75
CA GLY A 108 -14.51 23.44 -9.42
C GLY A 108 -13.00 23.58 -9.59
N PRO A 109 -12.50 24.79 -9.75
CA PRO A 109 -11.06 25.04 -9.98
C PRO A 109 -10.20 24.73 -8.75
N ASN A 110 -10.77 24.74 -7.55
CA ASN A 110 -10.08 24.47 -6.29
C ASN A 110 -10.40 23.08 -5.71
N ASP A 111 -11.05 22.21 -6.50
CA ASP A 111 -11.43 20.86 -6.04
C ASP A 111 -10.35 19.80 -6.35
N LEU A 112 -9.10 20.22 -6.52
CA LEU A 112 -7.94 19.36 -6.75
C LEU A 112 -6.66 20.03 -6.27
N GLY A 113 -5.58 19.27 -6.25
CA GLY A 113 -4.22 19.75 -5.99
C GLY A 113 -3.89 19.77 -4.49
N THR A 114 -2.79 20.46 -4.15
CA THR A 114 -2.27 20.46 -2.79
C THR A 114 -2.19 21.85 -2.18
N SER A 115 -3.01 22.80 -2.71
CA SER A 115 -3.13 24.12 -2.12
C SER A 115 -3.62 24.05 -0.67
N ARG A 116 -3.25 25.04 0.12
CA ARG A 116 -3.74 25.17 1.51
C ARG A 116 -5.26 25.09 1.60
N PHE A 117 -5.96 25.80 0.68
CA PHE A 117 -7.41 25.80 0.63
C PHE A 117 -7.95 24.38 0.48
N HIS A 118 -7.51 23.68 -0.57
CA HIS A 118 -8.01 22.32 -0.89
C HIS A 118 -7.67 21.31 0.21
N LEU A 119 -6.44 21.29 0.72
CA LEU A 119 -6.02 20.28 1.69
C LEU A 119 -6.78 20.38 3.02
N ILE A 120 -7.09 21.60 3.49
CA ILE A 120 -7.85 21.78 4.73
C ILE A 120 -9.29 21.32 4.54
N GLU A 121 -9.95 21.74 3.46
CA GLU A 121 -11.33 21.35 3.16
C GLU A 121 -11.45 19.83 2.91
N ALA A 122 -10.51 19.25 2.18
CA ALA A 122 -10.48 17.81 1.91
C ALA A 122 -10.27 17.00 3.20
N CYS A 123 -9.38 17.44 4.10
CA CYS A 123 -9.18 16.79 5.40
C CYS A 123 -10.46 16.82 6.24
N ASP A 124 -11.11 17.98 6.33
CA ASP A 124 -12.35 18.11 7.08
C ASP A 124 -13.50 17.28 6.49
N ALA A 125 -13.55 17.18 5.16
CA ALA A 125 -14.50 16.32 4.48
C ALA A 125 -14.23 14.84 4.76
N SER A 126 -12.96 14.41 4.73
CA SER A 126 -12.55 13.03 5.06
C SER A 126 -12.89 12.68 6.53
N LEU A 127 -12.61 13.58 7.48
CA LEU A 127 -12.99 13.38 8.89
C LEU A 127 -14.51 13.17 9.05
N ARG A 128 -15.32 13.97 8.33
CA ARG A 128 -16.79 13.81 8.36
C ARG A 128 -17.24 12.47 7.76
N ARG A 129 -16.71 12.06 6.59
CA ARG A 129 -17.07 10.80 5.94
C ARG A 129 -16.65 9.59 6.76
N LEU A 130 -15.45 9.62 7.32
CA LEU A 130 -14.93 8.57 8.21
C LEU A 130 -15.63 8.56 9.58
N GLY A 131 -16.26 9.67 10.00
CA GLY A 131 -16.87 9.79 11.32
C GLY A 131 -15.88 9.74 12.47
N VAL A 132 -14.69 10.34 12.30
CA VAL A 132 -13.58 10.33 13.26
C VAL A 132 -13.08 11.75 13.52
N ASP A 133 -12.46 11.95 14.67
CA ASP A 133 -11.91 13.26 15.12
C ASP A 133 -10.48 13.48 14.61
N HIS A 134 -9.78 12.42 14.23
CA HIS A 134 -8.45 12.52 13.67
C HIS A 134 -8.15 11.40 12.67
N ILE A 135 -7.24 11.70 11.76
CA ILE A 135 -6.63 10.77 10.80
C ILE A 135 -5.24 10.42 11.32
N ASP A 136 -4.90 9.11 11.35
CA ASP A 136 -3.59 8.67 11.85
C ASP A 136 -2.48 8.96 10.86
N LEU A 137 -2.72 8.75 9.55
CA LEU A 137 -1.78 9.07 8.48
C LEU A 137 -2.52 9.74 7.32
N TYR A 138 -2.26 11.03 7.11
CA TYR A 138 -2.82 11.79 5.98
C TYR A 138 -1.78 11.94 4.88
N GLN A 139 -2.13 11.51 3.67
CA GLN A 139 -1.18 11.40 2.58
C GLN A 139 -1.57 12.30 1.40
N LEU A 140 -0.59 12.90 0.75
CA LEU A 140 -0.76 13.49 -0.57
C LEU A 140 -0.83 12.36 -1.59
N HIS A 141 -1.89 12.30 -2.39
CA HIS A 141 -2.13 11.18 -3.33
C HIS A 141 -1.22 11.22 -4.56
N GLY A 142 -0.63 12.37 -4.85
CA GLY A 142 0.35 12.61 -5.90
C GLY A 142 1.05 13.96 -5.69
N PHE A 143 2.10 14.20 -6.46
CA PHE A 143 2.79 15.49 -6.45
C PHE A 143 2.02 16.52 -7.29
N ASP A 144 1.79 17.69 -6.74
CA ASP A 144 1.20 18.84 -7.43
C ASP A 144 2.31 19.82 -7.85
N ALA A 145 2.56 19.88 -9.14
CA ALA A 145 3.59 20.78 -9.70
C ALA A 145 3.16 22.24 -9.78
N GLN A 146 1.88 22.54 -9.55
CA GLN A 146 1.33 23.91 -9.65
C GLN A 146 1.29 24.63 -8.30
N THR A 147 1.30 23.90 -7.20
CA THR A 147 1.30 24.46 -5.85
C THR A 147 2.73 24.50 -5.29
N PRO A 148 3.21 25.65 -4.77
CA PRO A 148 4.49 25.69 -4.08
C PRO A 148 4.56 24.67 -2.93
N VAL A 149 5.64 23.90 -2.85
CA VAL A 149 5.82 22.86 -1.82
C VAL A 149 5.75 23.45 -0.41
N GLU A 150 6.21 24.69 -0.24
CA GLU A 150 6.14 25.43 1.02
C GLU A 150 4.68 25.66 1.47
N GLU A 151 3.76 25.99 0.55
CA GLU A 151 2.36 26.17 0.87
C GLU A 151 1.72 24.85 1.29
N THR A 152 1.98 23.81 0.52
CA THR A 152 1.50 22.45 0.80
C THR A 152 1.93 21.96 2.18
N LEU A 153 3.22 22.05 2.49
CA LEU A 153 3.77 21.59 3.76
C LEU A 153 3.32 22.43 4.95
N ALA A 154 3.18 23.76 4.78
CA ALA A 154 2.62 24.63 5.80
C ALA A 154 1.15 24.31 6.10
N ALA A 155 0.37 23.90 5.09
CA ALA A 155 -1.00 23.44 5.28
C ALA A 155 -1.04 22.12 6.06
N LEU A 156 -0.20 21.16 5.70
CA LEU A 156 -0.11 19.86 6.40
C LEU A 156 0.38 20.05 7.85
N ASP A 157 1.36 20.91 8.10
CA ASP A 157 1.81 21.24 9.46
C ASP A 157 0.68 21.87 10.30
N THR A 158 -0.15 22.72 9.70
CA THR A 158 -1.34 23.27 10.34
C THR A 158 -2.31 22.17 10.77
N LEU A 159 -2.58 21.18 9.90
CA LEU A 159 -3.44 20.04 10.20
C LEU A 159 -2.86 19.16 11.33
N VAL A 160 -1.55 18.97 11.36
CA VAL A 160 -0.88 18.23 12.44
C VAL A 160 -0.98 19.00 13.75
N ARG A 161 -0.66 20.29 13.78
CA ARG A 161 -0.71 21.14 14.99
C ARG A 161 -2.13 21.28 15.55
N SER A 162 -3.14 21.27 14.68
CA SER A 162 -4.56 21.30 15.13
C SER A 162 -5.02 19.96 15.71
N GLY A 163 -4.24 18.89 15.58
CA GLY A 163 -4.59 17.55 16.04
C GLY A 163 -5.55 16.79 15.13
N LYS A 164 -5.97 17.35 14.00
CA LYS A 164 -6.79 16.64 12.98
C LYS A 164 -6.04 15.50 12.31
N VAL A 165 -4.71 15.62 12.21
CA VAL A 165 -3.82 14.64 11.59
C VAL A 165 -2.70 14.29 12.58
N ARG A 166 -2.36 13.01 12.72
CA ARG A 166 -1.26 12.57 13.59
C ARG A 166 0.07 12.56 12.86
N TYR A 167 0.10 11.97 11.67
CA TYR A 167 1.29 11.86 10.82
C TYR A 167 0.93 12.19 9.37
N ILE A 168 1.92 12.70 8.64
CA ILE A 168 1.77 13.00 7.23
C ILE A 168 2.66 12.09 6.38
N GLY A 169 2.20 11.79 5.16
CA GLY A 169 2.90 11.02 4.15
C GLY A 169 2.65 11.56 2.75
N CYS A 170 3.27 10.92 1.78
CA CYS A 170 3.00 11.17 0.37
C CYS A 170 2.82 9.85 -0.38
N SER A 171 2.29 9.93 -1.58
CA SER A 171 2.17 8.80 -2.50
C SER A 171 2.55 9.25 -3.91
N ASN A 172 3.15 8.34 -4.68
CA ASN A 172 3.51 8.57 -6.09
C ASN A 172 4.46 9.77 -6.30
N TYR A 173 5.36 9.99 -5.38
CA TYR A 173 6.43 10.97 -5.47
C TYR A 173 7.66 10.34 -6.14
N SER A 174 8.37 11.12 -6.95
CA SER A 174 9.74 10.77 -7.36
C SER A 174 10.72 11.05 -6.21
N GLY A 175 11.93 10.51 -6.29
CA GLY A 175 12.96 10.73 -5.27
C GLY A 175 13.23 12.21 -5.03
N TRP A 176 13.39 13.04 -6.10
CA TRP A 176 13.67 14.45 -5.94
C TRP A 176 12.50 15.27 -5.35
N HIS A 177 11.23 14.89 -5.66
CA HIS A 177 10.05 15.50 -5.06
C HIS A 177 10.01 15.26 -3.55
N LEU A 178 10.25 14.01 -3.16
CA LEU A 178 10.28 13.63 -1.75
C LEU A 178 11.42 14.33 -1.01
N MET A 179 12.64 14.31 -1.57
CA MET A 179 13.78 14.99 -0.94
C MET A 179 13.58 16.50 -0.81
N LYS A 180 13.04 17.15 -1.85
CA LYS A 180 12.68 18.59 -1.79
C LYS A 180 11.72 18.86 -0.64
N SER A 181 10.66 18.04 -0.51
CA SER A 181 9.65 18.21 0.54
C SER A 181 10.24 18.02 1.94
N LEU A 182 11.09 17.01 2.12
CA LEU A 182 11.78 16.77 3.39
C LEU A 182 12.69 17.93 3.79
N SER A 183 13.45 18.47 2.82
CA SER A 183 14.34 19.62 3.05
C SER A 183 13.58 20.90 3.42
N VAL A 184 12.41 21.12 2.80
CA VAL A 184 11.54 22.26 3.15
C VAL A 184 10.97 22.08 4.56
N SER A 185 10.47 20.90 4.92
CA SER A 185 9.99 20.62 6.28
C SER A 185 11.09 20.87 7.33
N GLU A 186 12.31 20.39 7.07
CA GLU A 186 13.45 20.60 7.97
C GLU A 186 13.81 22.07 8.12
N ARG A 187 13.88 22.81 6.99
CA ARG A 187 14.20 24.25 6.97
C ARG A 187 13.25 25.07 7.83
N TYR A 188 11.97 24.76 7.82
CA TYR A 188 10.94 25.53 8.53
C TYR A 188 10.51 24.91 9.88
N GLY A 189 11.05 23.75 10.26
CA GLY A 189 10.67 23.03 11.49
C GLY A 189 9.23 22.51 11.46
N TRP A 190 8.73 22.18 10.26
CA TRP A 190 7.40 21.62 10.06
C TRP A 190 7.38 20.10 10.15
N ALA A 191 6.19 19.52 10.27
CA ALA A 191 5.99 18.09 10.21
C ALA A 191 6.61 17.51 8.93
N ARG A 192 7.31 16.36 9.06
CA ARG A 192 7.96 15.66 7.95
C ARG A 192 7.09 14.51 7.45
N PHE A 193 7.19 14.19 6.18
CA PHE A 193 6.67 12.92 5.68
C PHE A 193 7.38 11.75 6.39
N VAL A 194 6.60 10.90 7.04
CA VAL A 194 7.09 9.69 7.71
C VAL A 194 6.94 8.45 6.84
N ALA A 195 6.11 8.53 5.81
CA ALA A 195 5.84 7.45 4.87
C ALA A 195 5.73 7.96 3.43
N ASN A 196 6.20 7.12 2.50
CA ASN A 196 5.91 7.23 1.07
C ASN A 196 5.12 5.98 0.64
N GLN A 197 3.91 6.18 0.13
CA GLN A 197 3.13 5.09 -0.45
C GLN A 197 3.48 4.95 -1.93
N ALA A 198 4.11 3.83 -2.31
CA ALA A 198 4.69 3.64 -3.63
C ALA A 198 4.25 2.33 -4.29
N TYR A 199 4.16 2.33 -5.62
CA TYR A 199 4.06 1.10 -6.40
C TYR A 199 5.34 0.30 -6.27
N TYR A 200 5.21 -0.94 -5.82
CA TYR A 200 6.33 -1.88 -5.78
C TYR A 200 5.83 -3.32 -5.84
N SER A 201 6.45 -4.11 -6.71
CA SER A 201 6.13 -5.54 -6.88
C SER A 201 7.27 -6.24 -7.63
N LEU A 202 7.23 -7.56 -7.71
CA LEU A 202 8.16 -8.33 -8.54
C LEU A 202 8.15 -7.96 -10.04
N ILE A 203 7.11 -7.26 -10.52
CA ILE A 203 7.02 -6.75 -11.90
C ILE A 203 7.01 -5.23 -11.98
N GLY A 204 7.49 -4.55 -10.93
CA GLY A 204 7.58 -3.09 -10.86
C GLY A 204 8.66 -2.72 -9.86
N ARG A 205 9.94 -2.85 -10.26
CA ARG A 205 11.12 -2.70 -9.41
C ARG A 205 11.78 -1.32 -9.49
N ASP A 206 11.18 -0.37 -10.22
CA ASP A 206 11.73 0.99 -10.36
C ASP A 206 11.88 1.73 -9.02
N PHE A 207 11.05 1.39 -8.04
CA PHE A 207 11.13 1.87 -6.67
C PHE A 207 12.53 1.71 -6.05
N GLU A 208 13.26 0.66 -6.41
CA GLU A 208 14.57 0.33 -5.84
C GLU A 208 15.70 1.27 -6.28
N TRP A 209 15.47 2.10 -7.31
CA TRP A 209 16.55 2.89 -7.89
C TRP A 209 16.76 4.23 -7.17
N GLU A 210 15.68 4.89 -6.74
CA GLU A 210 15.74 6.16 -6.04
C GLU A 210 14.99 6.16 -4.70
N LEU A 211 13.76 5.65 -4.69
CA LEU A 211 12.88 5.78 -3.53
C LEU A 211 13.32 4.92 -2.35
N MET A 212 13.82 3.71 -2.60
CA MET A 212 14.34 2.84 -1.54
C MET A 212 15.61 3.38 -0.90
N PRO A 213 16.69 3.75 -1.66
CA PRO A 213 17.87 4.37 -1.07
C PRO A 213 17.57 5.68 -0.34
N LEU A 214 16.66 6.51 -0.88
CA LEU A 214 16.21 7.72 -0.19
C LEU A 214 15.47 7.38 1.11
N GLY A 215 14.60 6.38 1.10
CA GLY A 215 13.88 5.93 2.28
C GLY A 215 14.82 5.44 3.39
N ILE A 216 15.91 4.74 3.03
CA ILE A 216 16.97 4.31 3.97
C ILE A 216 17.67 5.54 4.54
N ASP A 217 18.16 6.43 3.69
CA ASP A 217 18.92 7.62 4.09
C ASP A 217 18.10 8.57 4.97
N GLN A 218 16.87 8.88 4.54
CA GLN A 218 16.00 9.83 5.21
C GLN A 218 15.08 9.23 6.27
N ARG A 219 15.13 7.91 6.49
CA ARG A 219 14.26 7.16 7.43
C ARG A 219 12.77 7.38 7.14
N VAL A 220 12.42 7.37 5.85
CA VAL A 220 11.03 7.41 5.39
C VAL A 220 10.60 5.98 5.10
N ALA A 221 9.56 5.53 5.78
CA ALA A 221 9.03 4.19 5.60
C ALA A 221 8.24 4.08 4.29
N THR A 222 8.12 2.87 3.75
CA THR A 222 7.35 2.61 2.54
C THR A 222 6.10 1.81 2.86
N ILE A 223 4.98 2.27 2.33
CA ILE A 223 3.73 1.52 2.23
C ILE A 223 3.56 1.12 0.78
N VAL A 224 3.45 -0.18 0.52
CA VAL A 224 3.38 -0.69 -0.86
C VAL A 224 1.93 -0.75 -1.33
N TRP A 225 1.62 -0.10 -2.46
CA TRP A 225 0.35 -0.29 -3.15
C TRP A 225 0.51 -1.18 -4.39
N SER A 226 -0.56 -1.87 -4.77
CA SER A 226 -0.61 -2.84 -5.89
C SER A 226 0.51 -3.92 -5.86
N PRO A 227 0.73 -4.58 -4.72
CA PRO A 227 1.84 -5.52 -4.50
C PRO A 227 1.80 -6.74 -5.44
N LEU A 228 0.63 -7.06 -5.97
CA LEU A 228 0.42 -8.15 -6.93
C LEU A 228 0.39 -7.66 -8.39
N GLY A 229 1.00 -6.50 -8.69
CA GLY A 229 1.17 -5.99 -10.04
C GLY A 229 -0.15 -5.84 -10.80
N TRP A 230 -1.14 -5.16 -10.20
CA TRP A 230 -2.48 -4.98 -10.80
C TRP A 230 -3.26 -6.29 -10.98
N GLY A 231 -2.93 -7.32 -10.19
CA GLY A 231 -3.54 -8.66 -10.27
C GLY A 231 -2.81 -9.65 -11.20
N ARG A 232 -1.68 -9.25 -11.78
CA ARG A 232 -0.88 -10.12 -12.66
C ARG A 232 -0.17 -11.24 -11.88
N LEU A 233 0.19 -11.01 -10.63
CA LEU A 233 0.90 -11.95 -9.75
C LEU A 233 -0.05 -12.76 -8.84
N THR A 234 -1.27 -13.01 -9.30
CA THR A 234 -2.25 -13.82 -8.56
C THR A 234 -2.18 -15.32 -8.89
N GLY A 235 -1.31 -15.71 -9.83
CA GLY A 235 -1.20 -17.09 -10.31
C GLY A 235 -2.30 -17.50 -11.30
N LYS A 236 -3.16 -16.55 -11.72
CA LYS A 236 -4.23 -16.79 -12.71
C LYS A 236 -3.77 -16.56 -14.15
N ILE A 237 -2.74 -15.75 -14.35
CA ILE A 237 -2.18 -15.41 -15.65
C ILE A 237 -0.91 -16.24 -15.85
N ARG A 238 -0.88 -17.02 -16.90
CA ARG A 238 0.23 -17.90 -17.29
C ARG A 238 0.37 -17.94 -18.81
N ARG A 239 1.52 -18.39 -19.28
CA ARG A 239 1.83 -18.54 -20.70
C ARG A 239 0.85 -19.46 -21.44
N ASP A 240 0.41 -20.53 -20.79
CA ASP A 240 -0.47 -21.59 -21.32
C ASP A 240 -1.96 -21.34 -21.03
N ARG A 241 -2.32 -20.25 -20.36
CA ARG A 241 -3.69 -19.94 -20.00
C ARG A 241 -4.10 -18.56 -20.44
N PRO A 242 -5.26 -18.41 -21.10
CA PRO A 242 -5.80 -17.10 -21.43
C PRO A 242 -6.10 -16.30 -20.15
N ARG A 243 -6.06 -14.98 -20.30
CA ARG A 243 -6.44 -14.10 -19.19
C ARG A 243 -7.89 -14.35 -18.79
N PRO A 244 -8.22 -14.47 -17.48
CA PRO A 244 -9.59 -14.64 -17.06
C PRO A 244 -10.48 -13.48 -17.49
N GLU A 245 -11.64 -13.74 -18.05
CA GLU A 245 -12.64 -12.72 -18.44
C GLU A 245 -13.05 -11.83 -17.26
N THR A 246 -13.09 -12.41 -16.05
CA THR A 246 -13.40 -11.70 -14.79
C THR A 246 -12.24 -10.83 -14.25
N SER A 247 -11.12 -10.76 -14.99
CA SER A 247 -9.99 -9.89 -14.62
C SER A 247 -10.39 -8.43 -14.80
N ARG A 248 -10.01 -7.57 -13.84
CA ARG A 248 -10.15 -6.11 -13.99
C ARG A 248 -9.19 -5.50 -15.02
N LEU A 249 -8.17 -6.26 -15.45
CA LEU A 249 -7.14 -5.78 -16.38
C LEU A 249 -7.71 -5.15 -17.67
N PRO A 250 -8.70 -5.74 -18.35
CA PRO A 250 -9.25 -5.12 -19.55
C PRO A 250 -9.91 -3.75 -19.29
N ALA A 251 -10.59 -3.61 -18.16
CA ALA A 251 -11.31 -2.38 -17.80
C ALA A 251 -10.40 -1.29 -17.20
N THR A 252 -9.19 -1.64 -16.75
CA THR A 252 -8.31 -0.73 -16.01
C THR A 252 -6.85 -0.77 -16.51
N SER A 253 -6.60 -1.33 -17.70
CA SER A 253 -5.24 -1.49 -18.26
C SER A 253 -4.50 -0.17 -18.40
N ASP A 254 -5.20 0.88 -18.81
CA ASP A 254 -4.62 2.20 -19.07
C ASP A 254 -4.22 2.94 -17.80
N ALA A 255 -4.78 2.56 -16.66
CA ALA A 255 -4.42 3.08 -15.35
C ALA A 255 -3.36 2.22 -14.62
N GLY A 256 -3.04 1.05 -15.15
CA GLY A 256 -2.06 0.13 -14.57
C GLY A 256 -0.65 0.32 -15.11
N PRO A 257 0.37 -0.27 -14.45
CA PRO A 257 1.74 -0.19 -14.93
C PRO A 257 1.88 -0.87 -16.29
N PRO A 258 2.59 -0.24 -17.26
CA PRO A 258 2.89 -0.85 -18.53
C PRO A 258 3.93 -1.97 -18.33
N VAL A 259 3.51 -3.22 -18.45
CA VAL A 259 4.38 -4.39 -18.23
C VAL A 259 4.21 -5.37 -19.39
N ALA A 260 5.33 -5.76 -20.02
CA ALA A 260 5.33 -6.75 -21.11
C ALA A 260 4.92 -8.14 -20.58
N ASP A 261 4.05 -8.83 -21.33
CA ASP A 261 3.55 -10.15 -20.93
C ASP A 261 4.67 -11.18 -20.72
N GLU A 262 5.70 -11.18 -21.56
CA GLU A 262 6.84 -12.09 -21.42
C GLU A 262 7.60 -11.91 -20.12
N TYR A 263 7.73 -10.66 -19.66
CA TYR A 263 8.31 -10.37 -18.34
C TYR A 263 7.42 -10.90 -17.20
N VAL A 264 6.11 -10.71 -17.29
CA VAL A 264 5.15 -11.25 -16.33
C VAL A 264 5.26 -12.77 -16.26
N TYR A 265 5.30 -13.46 -17.41
CA TYR A 265 5.40 -14.92 -17.46
C TYR A 265 6.68 -15.44 -16.83
N ARG A 266 7.82 -14.82 -17.12
CA ARG A 266 9.11 -15.20 -16.50
C ARG A 266 9.05 -15.11 -14.97
N VAL A 267 8.43 -14.06 -14.44
CA VAL A 267 8.28 -13.88 -12.98
C VAL A 267 7.29 -14.87 -12.39
N VAL A 268 6.19 -15.14 -13.08
CA VAL A 268 5.18 -16.10 -12.63
C VAL A 268 5.73 -17.53 -12.65
N ASP A 269 6.54 -17.90 -13.66
CA ASP A 269 7.20 -19.20 -13.73
C ASP A 269 8.09 -19.43 -12.49
N ALA A 270 8.91 -18.42 -12.12
CA ALA A 270 9.72 -18.49 -10.90
C ALA A 270 8.89 -18.55 -9.60
N LEU A 271 7.77 -17.82 -9.55
CA LEU A 271 6.83 -17.90 -8.43
C LEU A 271 6.19 -19.28 -8.31
N ASP A 272 5.87 -19.93 -9.43
CA ASP A 272 5.33 -21.30 -9.44
C ASP A 272 6.35 -22.33 -8.94
N GLU A 273 7.63 -22.21 -9.30
CA GLU A 273 8.69 -23.06 -8.75
C GLU A 273 8.79 -22.92 -7.23
N VAL A 274 8.86 -21.68 -6.73
CA VAL A 274 8.91 -21.42 -5.28
C VAL A 274 7.60 -21.86 -4.58
N SER A 275 6.47 -21.82 -5.28
CA SER A 275 5.18 -22.34 -4.77
C SER A 275 5.24 -23.85 -4.56
N GLN A 276 5.83 -24.59 -5.49
CA GLN A 276 6.02 -26.05 -5.37
C GLN A 276 6.97 -26.40 -4.21
N GLU A 277 8.05 -25.64 -4.04
CA GLU A 277 9.03 -25.84 -2.95
C GLU A 277 8.42 -25.58 -1.56
N THR A 278 7.58 -24.56 -1.43
CA THR A 278 7.10 -24.05 -0.13
C THR A 278 5.71 -24.51 0.25
N GLY A 279 4.92 -25.00 -0.72
CA GLY A 279 3.49 -25.23 -0.56
C GLY A 279 2.66 -23.96 -0.34
N LYS A 280 3.24 -22.76 -0.57
CA LYS A 280 2.55 -21.47 -0.49
C LYS A 280 2.00 -21.08 -1.85
N SER A 281 0.91 -20.31 -1.86
CA SER A 281 0.37 -19.83 -3.13
C SER A 281 1.22 -18.69 -3.74
N VAL A 282 1.17 -18.56 -5.06
CA VAL A 282 1.86 -17.51 -5.82
C VAL A 282 1.65 -16.11 -5.21
N PRO A 283 0.42 -15.65 -4.90
CA PRO A 283 0.24 -14.35 -4.27
C PRO A 283 0.87 -14.27 -2.87
N GLN A 284 0.85 -15.35 -2.08
CA GLN A 284 1.50 -15.35 -0.77
C GLN A 284 3.01 -15.17 -0.87
N ILE A 285 3.64 -15.80 -1.85
CA ILE A 285 5.08 -15.68 -2.10
C ILE A 285 5.42 -14.26 -2.56
N ALA A 286 4.67 -13.71 -3.51
CA ALA A 286 4.89 -12.36 -4.01
C ALA A 286 4.73 -11.29 -2.90
N LEU A 287 3.76 -11.44 -2.01
CA LEU A 287 3.57 -10.57 -0.85
C LEU A 287 4.68 -10.76 0.20
N ASN A 288 5.07 -12.01 0.49
CA ASN A 288 6.14 -12.31 1.44
C ASN A 288 7.48 -11.72 0.96
N TRP A 289 7.80 -11.85 -0.33
CA TRP A 289 8.99 -11.25 -0.91
C TRP A 289 9.09 -9.73 -0.64
N LEU A 290 7.97 -9.00 -0.76
CA LEU A 290 7.92 -7.57 -0.43
C LEU A 290 8.22 -7.31 1.04
N THR A 291 7.76 -8.17 1.94
CA THR A 291 8.02 -7.99 3.37
C THR A 291 9.49 -8.22 3.76
N THR A 292 10.31 -8.80 2.89
CA THR A 292 11.75 -8.95 3.14
C THR A 292 12.57 -7.73 2.73
N ARG A 293 11.95 -6.75 2.06
CA ARG A 293 12.67 -5.62 1.46
C ARG A 293 12.92 -4.48 2.44
N PRO A 294 14.06 -3.78 2.32
CA PRO A 294 14.34 -2.58 3.10
C PRO A 294 13.25 -1.52 2.95
N THR A 295 13.06 -0.71 3.97
CA THR A 295 12.08 0.37 4.07
C THR A 295 10.61 -0.04 4.08
N ILE A 296 10.25 -1.25 3.65
CA ILE A 296 8.85 -1.68 3.59
C ILE A 296 8.29 -1.85 5.01
N ALA A 297 7.43 -0.94 5.41
CA ALA A 297 6.73 -1.01 6.69
C ALA A 297 5.43 -1.79 6.58
N SER A 298 4.69 -1.62 5.47
CA SER A 298 3.42 -2.31 5.27
C SER A 298 3.13 -2.53 3.79
N VAL A 299 2.47 -3.65 3.50
CA VAL A 299 2.02 -4.01 2.15
C VAL A 299 0.50 -3.97 2.12
N ILE A 300 -0.07 -3.10 1.29
CA ILE A 300 -1.52 -2.95 1.16
C ILE A 300 -2.08 -4.12 0.38
N VAL A 301 -2.93 -4.90 1.00
CA VAL A 301 -3.71 -5.95 0.35
C VAL A 301 -5.17 -5.53 0.25
N GLY A 302 -5.74 -5.65 -0.95
CA GLY A 302 -7.16 -5.54 -1.19
C GLY A 302 -7.78 -6.93 -1.35
N ALA A 303 -9.06 -7.06 -1.08
CA ALA A 303 -9.82 -8.28 -1.32
C ALA A 303 -11.26 -7.95 -1.71
N ARG A 304 -11.84 -8.78 -2.60
CA ARG A 304 -13.25 -8.69 -3.00
C ARG A 304 -14.15 -9.59 -2.16
N ASN A 305 -13.55 -10.54 -1.43
CA ASN A 305 -14.25 -11.49 -0.58
C ASN A 305 -13.30 -12.02 0.52
N GLU A 306 -13.88 -12.74 1.48
CA GLU A 306 -13.16 -13.29 2.63
C GLU A 306 -12.08 -14.30 2.24
N GLU A 307 -12.31 -15.14 1.23
CA GLU A 307 -11.35 -16.16 0.78
C GLU A 307 -10.05 -15.50 0.29
N GLN A 308 -10.17 -14.49 -0.59
CA GLN A 308 -9.01 -13.72 -1.08
C GLN A 308 -8.27 -13.02 0.06
N LEU A 309 -9.02 -12.44 1.02
CA LEU A 309 -8.42 -11.80 2.18
C LEU A 309 -7.61 -12.80 3.02
N ARG A 310 -8.20 -13.94 3.38
CA ARG A 310 -7.53 -14.99 4.15
C ARG A 310 -6.31 -15.54 3.41
N GLN A 311 -6.40 -15.70 2.10
CA GLN A 311 -5.25 -16.10 1.27
C GLN A 311 -4.12 -15.07 1.35
N ASN A 312 -4.41 -13.78 1.19
CA ASN A 312 -3.42 -12.71 1.27
C ASN A 312 -2.79 -12.63 2.67
N LEU A 313 -3.60 -12.72 3.72
CA LEU A 313 -3.12 -12.71 5.11
C LEU A 313 -2.18 -13.89 5.43
N GLY A 314 -2.28 -14.98 4.69
CA GLY A 314 -1.36 -16.12 4.77
C GLY A 314 0.06 -15.82 4.23
N ALA A 315 0.34 -14.62 3.75
CA ALA A 315 1.66 -14.20 3.29
C ALA A 315 2.66 -13.93 4.41
N VAL A 316 2.22 -13.76 5.66
CA VAL A 316 3.07 -13.48 6.82
C VAL A 316 3.13 -14.67 7.80
N GLY A 317 4.07 -14.59 8.77
CA GLY A 317 4.29 -15.65 9.75
C GLY A 317 5.19 -16.80 9.25
N TRP A 318 5.92 -16.56 8.18
CA TRP A 318 6.95 -17.41 7.60
C TRP A 318 7.88 -16.53 6.73
N THR A 319 9.03 -17.04 6.33
CA THR A 319 10.03 -16.27 5.56
C THR A 319 10.57 -17.11 4.42
N LEU A 320 10.74 -16.50 3.24
CA LEU A 320 11.47 -17.09 2.11
C LEU A 320 12.94 -17.30 2.48
N THR A 321 13.56 -18.36 1.97
CA THR A 321 15.01 -18.56 2.11
C THR A 321 15.78 -17.58 1.21
N SER A 322 17.08 -17.41 1.48
CA SER A 322 17.94 -16.55 0.65
C SER A 322 17.99 -17.03 -0.81
N GLU A 323 17.97 -18.34 -1.03
CA GLU A 323 17.98 -18.96 -2.37
C GLU A 323 16.66 -18.66 -3.11
N GLN A 324 15.53 -18.73 -2.43
CA GLN A 324 14.22 -18.42 -2.99
C GLN A 324 14.12 -16.93 -3.34
N ILE A 325 14.60 -16.06 -2.45
CA ILE A 325 14.66 -14.61 -2.71
C ILE A 325 15.54 -14.35 -3.94
N ALA A 326 16.75 -14.94 -4.01
CA ALA A 326 17.66 -14.77 -5.14
C ALA A 326 17.06 -15.26 -6.48
N LYS A 327 16.33 -16.38 -6.47
CA LYS A 327 15.59 -16.89 -7.63
C LYS A 327 14.55 -15.87 -8.13
N LEU A 328 13.73 -15.32 -7.22
CA LEU A 328 12.71 -14.32 -7.54
C LEU A 328 13.35 -13.01 -8.00
N ASP A 329 14.45 -12.60 -7.40
CA ASP A 329 15.21 -11.41 -7.78
C ASP A 329 15.77 -11.52 -9.18
N ALA A 330 16.37 -12.67 -9.53
CA ALA A 330 16.90 -12.93 -10.87
C ALA A 330 15.80 -12.96 -11.94
N ALA A 331 14.65 -13.59 -11.65
CA ALA A 331 13.52 -13.64 -12.58
C ALA A 331 12.87 -12.25 -12.79
N SER A 332 12.93 -11.41 -11.80
CA SER A 332 12.31 -10.07 -11.82
C SER A 332 13.30 -8.93 -12.08
N ASP A 333 14.58 -9.24 -12.37
CA ASP A 333 15.57 -8.20 -12.66
C ASP A 333 15.27 -7.48 -13.96
N VAL A 334 15.40 -6.16 -13.90
CA VAL A 334 15.26 -5.24 -15.03
C VAL A 334 16.42 -4.27 -15.07
N ALA A 335 16.87 -3.92 -16.27
CA ALA A 335 17.91 -2.92 -16.44
C ALA A 335 17.43 -1.57 -15.91
N PRO A 336 18.13 -0.95 -14.96
CA PRO A 336 17.75 0.35 -14.44
C PRO A 336 18.00 1.46 -15.46
N ALA A 337 17.26 2.55 -15.32
CA ALA A 337 17.50 3.76 -16.10
C ALA A 337 18.82 4.44 -15.67
N TYR A 338 19.34 5.34 -16.54
CA TYR A 338 20.38 6.29 -16.14
C TYR A 338 19.86 7.23 -15.06
N PRO A 339 20.63 7.55 -14.03
CA PRO A 339 22.04 7.19 -13.79
C PRO A 339 22.24 5.86 -13.02
N SER A 340 21.19 5.18 -12.62
CA SER A 340 21.28 4.05 -11.69
C SER A 340 22.13 2.88 -12.24
N TRP A 341 22.02 2.56 -13.54
CA TRP A 341 22.89 1.52 -14.12
C TRP A 341 24.39 1.90 -14.08
N HIS A 342 24.72 3.19 -14.22
CA HIS A 342 26.08 3.68 -14.14
C HIS A 342 26.57 3.68 -12.69
N GLN A 343 25.74 4.15 -11.76
CA GLN A 343 26.06 4.21 -10.33
C GLN A 343 26.35 2.83 -9.73
N ARG A 344 25.71 1.77 -10.22
CA ARG A 344 25.97 0.39 -9.80
C ARG A 344 27.42 -0.08 -10.06
N SER A 345 28.14 0.55 -10.98
CA SER A 345 29.55 0.21 -11.25
C SER A 345 30.53 0.73 -10.20
N TYR A 346 30.09 1.60 -9.29
CA TYR A 346 30.93 2.14 -8.22
C TYR A 346 30.86 1.25 -6.97
N GLU A 347 32.00 0.73 -6.55
CA GLU A 347 32.09 -0.12 -5.34
C GLU A 347 31.54 0.56 -4.07
N ARG A 348 31.62 1.90 -4.00
CA ARG A 348 31.15 2.70 -2.86
C ARG A 348 29.68 3.09 -2.92
N ASN A 349 28.96 2.66 -3.94
CA ASN A 349 27.52 2.91 -4.09
C ASN A 349 26.79 1.61 -4.45
N PRO A 350 26.86 0.59 -3.59
CA PRO A 350 26.18 -0.68 -3.84
C PRO A 350 24.66 -0.48 -3.79
N ARG A 351 23.95 -1.31 -4.55
CA ARG A 351 22.50 -1.38 -4.47
C ARG A 351 22.07 -1.82 -3.05
N PRO A 352 21.07 -1.18 -2.42
CA PRO A 352 20.64 -1.51 -1.05
C PRO A 352 19.84 -2.82 -0.92
N VAL A 353 19.62 -3.56 -2.00
CA VAL A 353 18.86 -4.84 -2.08
C VAL A 353 19.67 -5.92 -2.74
#